data_86934a9a56cea867d175ac9984dd8650
#
_entry.id   86934a9a56cea867d175ac9984dd8650
#
_cell.length_a   1.000
_cell.length_b   1.000
_cell.length_c   1.000
_cell.angle_alpha   90.00
_cell.angle_beta   90.00
_cell.angle_gamma   90.00
#
_symmetry.space_group_name_H-M   'P 1'
#
loop_
_entity.id
_entity.type
_entity.pdbx_description
1 polymer ?
#
loop_
_entity_poly.entity_id
_entity_poly.type
_entity_poly.pdbx_seq_one_letter_code
_entity_poly.pdbx_strand_id
1 'polypeptide(L)'
;MSNNVTIGKGKLAGKGVYAARDFEKGELVVPYNLKELTQEEFDALPDGEWEWTHTFYGKIYHFPEPERYVNHDDNPSTYPKPGVGDVALRPIKKGEAITINDKIELQRELDTFLEAYEEAANSRDFSSVAPFIADDATFWFTNGVFNGKPEIQKAFEDTWQNIQDESYTISNVRWVTANYWASACTYTFKSDGMVDGKRQVYEGHGTNVVKRIAGRWRIVHEHLSSIGNQ
;
A
#
# COMPACT_ATOMS: atom_id res chain seq x y z
N MET A 1 19.66 18.65 -12.31
CA MET A 1 18.43 19.03 -11.58
C MET A 1 17.53 19.74 -12.59
N SER A 2 16.29 19.34 -12.74
CA SER A 2 15.40 20.02 -13.68
C SER A 2 15.10 21.43 -13.15
N ASN A 3 15.32 22.47 -13.98
CA ASN A 3 15.00 23.86 -13.62
C ASN A 3 13.47 24.13 -13.56
N ASN A 4 12.67 23.10 -13.37
CA ASN A 4 11.22 23.16 -13.43
C ASN A 4 10.58 23.70 -12.15
N VAL A 5 11.22 23.47 -11.00
CA VAL A 5 10.67 23.83 -9.69
C VAL A 5 11.74 24.45 -8.79
N THR A 6 11.29 25.19 -7.77
CA THR A 6 12.12 25.77 -6.72
C THR A 6 11.58 25.36 -5.35
N ILE A 7 12.47 25.24 -4.37
CA ILE A 7 12.10 25.00 -2.98
C ILE A 7 11.99 26.34 -2.26
N GLY A 8 10.91 26.51 -1.52
CA GLY A 8 10.63 27.73 -0.74
C GLY A 8 10.01 27.39 0.61
N LYS A 9 9.50 28.41 1.32
CA LYS A 9 8.77 28.22 2.57
C LYS A 9 7.42 27.57 2.28
N GLY A 10 7.09 26.46 2.97
CA GLY A 10 5.80 25.79 2.86
C GLY A 10 4.64 26.65 3.35
N LYS A 11 3.44 26.47 2.78
CA LYS A 11 2.23 27.19 3.19
C LYS A 11 1.76 26.79 4.60
N LEU A 12 1.88 25.52 4.93
CA LEU A 12 1.46 24.97 6.23
C LEU A 12 2.60 24.99 7.25
N ALA A 13 3.73 24.40 6.89
CA ALA A 13 4.95 24.34 7.72
C ALA A 13 6.15 23.98 6.84
N GLY A 14 7.37 24.18 7.36
CA GLY A 14 8.60 23.72 6.73
C GLY A 14 8.84 24.26 5.32
N LYS A 15 9.18 23.36 4.40
CA LYS A 15 9.48 23.66 2.99
C LYS A 15 8.30 23.31 2.09
N GLY A 16 8.29 23.92 0.89
CA GLY A 16 7.32 23.64 -0.18
C GLY A 16 7.98 23.73 -1.55
N VAL A 17 7.36 23.15 -2.54
CA VAL A 17 7.80 23.16 -3.94
C VAL A 17 6.96 24.15 -4.74
N TYR A 18 7.59 24.91 -5.60
CA TYR A 18 6.95 25.96 -6.40
C TYR A 18 7.36 25.88 -7.85
N ALA A 19 6.43 26.17 -8.77
CA ALA A 19 6.68 26.19 -10.20
C ALA A 19 7.73 27.27 -10.56
N ALA A 20 8.81 26.88 -11.21
CA ALA A 20 9.82 27.82 -11.73
C ALA A 20 9.43 28.44 -13.09
N ARG A 21 8.47 27.84 -13.79
CA ARG A 21 7.86 28.27 -15.05
C ARG A 21 6.38 27.96 -15.09
N ASP A 22 5.69 28.37 -16.14
CA ASP A 22 4.33 27.91 -16.42
C ASP A 22 4.35 26.44 -16.91
N PHE A 23 3.32 25.67 -16.55
CA PHE A 23 3.08 24.30 -17.02
C PHE A 23 1.67 24.18 -17.58
N GLU A 24 1.55 23.40 -18.65
CA GLU A 24 0.26 22.99 -19.20
C GLU A 24 -0.25 21.70 -18.53
N LYS A 25 -1.55 21.47 -18.60
CA LYS A 25 -2.14 20.21 -18.10
C LYS A 25 -1.49 19.00 -18.78
N GLY A 26 -1.09 18.02 -17.98
CA GLY A 26 -0.46 16.78 -18.44
C GLY A 26 1.07 16.85 -18.53
N GLU A 27 1.69 18.02 -18.31
CA GLU A 27 3.15 18.12 -18.26
C GLU A 27 3.73 17.51 -16.98
N LEU A 28 4.92 16.92 -17.10
CA LEU A 28 5.71 16.43 -15.97
C LEU A 28 6.34 17.63 -15.23
N VAL A 29 5.96 17.82 -13.98
CA VAL A 29 6.37 18.95 -13.13
C VAL A 29 7.57 18.58 -12.25
N VAL A 30 7.43 17.51 -11.45
CA VAL A 30 8.47 16.98 -10.56
C VAL A 30 8.79 15.55 -10.98
N PRO A 31 9.88 15.31 -11.72
CA PRO A 31 10.31 13.94 -12.05
C PRO A 31 10.68 13.20 -10.76
N TYR A 32 10.26 11.95 -10.59
CA TYR A 32 10.67 11.12 -9.47
C TYR A 32 12.08 10.59 -9.65
N ASN A 33 12.89 10.76 -8.63
CA ASN A 33 14.23 10.19 -8.50
C ASN A 33 14.32 9.35 -7.21
N LEU A 34 13.32 8.49 -7.01
CA LEU A 34 13.15 7.72 -5.79
C LEU A 34 14.27 6.68 -5.66
N LYS A 35 14.78 6.51 -4.45
CA LYS A 35 15.72 5.43 -4.13
C LYS A 35 14.96 4.28 -3.49
N GLU A 36 14.96 3.10 -4.13
CA GLU A 36 14.51 1.86 -3.49
C GLU A 36 15.50 1.49 -2.38
N LEU A 37 15.00 1.23 -1.17
CA LEU A 37 15.78 0.85 0.00
C LEU A 37 15.58 -0.62 0.31
N THR A 38 16.65 -1.29 0.69
CA THR A 38 16.57 -2.54 1.44
C THR A 38 16.08 -2.28 2.86
N GLN A 39 15.68 -3.32 3.60
CA GLN A 39 15.32 -3.16 5.01
C GLN A 39 16.50 -2.64 5.84
N GLU A 40 17.71 -3.15 5.58
CA GLU A 40 18.94 -2.73 6.26
C GLU A 40 19.24 -1.24 6.02
N GLU A 41 19.09 -0.77 4.77
CA GLU A 41 19.26 0.66 4.44
C GLU A 41 18.19 1.54 5.10
N PHE A 42 16.93 1.05 5.19
CA PHE A 42 15.87 1.76 5.89
C PHE A 42 16.16 1.86 7.40
N ASP A 43 16.56 0.77 8.04
CA ASP A 43 16.88 0.73 9.46
C ASP A 43 18.10 1.58 9.81
N ALA A 44 18.99 1.82 8.84
CA ALA A 44 20.18 2.68 8.98
C ALA A 44 19.92 4.17 8.64
N LEU A 45 18.69 4.55 8.29
CA LEU A 45 18.39 5.96 8.01
C LEU A 45 18.63 6.83 9.24
N PRO A 46 19.14 8.06 9.06
CA PRO A 46 19.21 9.03 10.15
C PRO A 46 17.83 9.35 10.73
N ASP A 47 17.82 9.80 12.00
CA ASP A 47 16.60 10.21 12.69
C ASP A 47 15.80 11.22 11.86
N GLY A 48 14.50 10.91 11.66
CA GLY A 48 13.57 11.72 10.88
C GLY A 48 13.57 11.47 9.37
N GLU A 49 14.58 10.81 8.79
CA GLU A 49 14.60 10.51 7.34
C GLU A 49 13.57 9.44 6.94
N TRP A 50 13.17 8.57 7.87
CA TRP A 50 12.10 7.58 7.65
C TRP A 50 10.73 8.23 7.34
N GLU A 51 10.47 9.47 7.77
CA GLU A 51 9.25 10.23 7.44
C GLU A 51 9.11 10.48 5.93
N TRP A 52 10.22 10.44 5.19
CA TRP A 52 10.28 10.65 3.74
C TRP A 52 10.32 9.34 2.96
N THR A 53 9.79 8.28 3.54
CA THR A 53 9.68 6.98 2.87
C THR A 53 8.23 6.58 2.66
N HIS A 54 7.97 5.95 1.52
CA HIS A 54 6.67 5.34 1.19
C HIS A 54 6.87 3.90 0.71
N THR A 55 5.84 3.08 0.83
CA THR A 55 5.91 1.68 0.44
C THR A 55 4.93 1.40 -0.70
N PHE A 56 5.44 0.95 -1.82
CA PHE A 56 4.64 0.53 -2.97
C PHE A 56 5.05 -0.89 -3.38
N TYR A 57 4.09 -1.76 -3.61
CA TYR A 57 4.31 -3.17 -4.00
C TYR A 57 5.32 -3.90 -3.09
N GLY A 58 5.22 -3.67 -1.77
CA GLY A 58 6.11 -4.27 -0.79
C GLY A 58 7.54 -3.74 -0.74
N LYS A 59 7.87 -2.73 -1.55
CA LYS A 59 9.19 -2.08 -1.61
C LYS A 59 9.17 -0.72 -0.92
N ILE A 60 10.25 -0.38 -0.23
CA ILE A 60 10.41 0.91 0.44
C ILE A 60 11.13 1.87 -0.52
N TYR A 61 10.56 3.06 -0.71
CA TYR A 61 11.15 4.12 -1.50
C TYR A 61 11.42 5.35 -0.64
N HIS A 62 12.64 5.86 -0.72
CA HIS A 62 13.03 7.13 -0.11
C HIS A 62 12.86 8.26 -1.12
N PHE A 63 12.19 9.33 -0.68
CA PHE A 63 11.89 10.51 -1.48
C PHE A 63 12.95 11.59 -1.25
N PRO A 64 13.79 11.91 -2.24
CA PRO A 64 14.78 12.98 -2.13
C PRO A 64 14.14 14.37 -2.31
N GLU A 65 14.97 15.42 -2.27
CA GLU A 65 14.58 16.77 -2.72
C GLU A 65 14.52 16.82 -4.26
N PRO A 66 13.53 17.51 -4.85
CA PRO A 66 12.46 18.34 -4.24
C PRO A 66 11.21 17.53 -3.86
N GLU A 67 11.08 16.26 -4.24
CA GLU A 67 9.86 15.44 -4.16
C GLU A 67 9.29 15.41 -2.75
N ARG A 68 10.15 15.25 -1.73
CA ARG A 68 9.75 15.20 -0.31
C ARG A 68 9.04 16.45 0.22
N TYR A 69 9.12 17.56 -0.51
CA TYR A 69 8.52 18.84 -0.09
C TYR A 69 7.30 19.24 -0.90
N VAL A 70 6.78 18.35 -1.73
CA VAL A 70 5.47 18.52 -2.36
C VAL A 70 4.40 18.36 -1.29
N ASN A 71 3.71 19.45 -0.96
CA ASN A 71 2.75 19.49 0.14
C ASN A 71 1.37 19.00 -0.27
N HIS A 72 0.57 18.64 0.74
CA HIS A 72 -0.83 18.28 0.56
C HIS A 72 -1.69 19.51 0.22
N ASP A 73 -2.68 19.29 -0.65
CA ASP A 73 -3.81 20.21 -0.89
C ASP A 73 -5.02 19.37 -1.32
N ASP A 74 -6.20 19.62 -0.75
CA ASP A 74 -7.44 18.94 -1.15
C ASP A 74 -7.86 19.30 -2.60
N ASN A 75 -7.35 20.44 -3.13
CA ASN A 75 -7.46 20.83 -4.55
C ASN A 75 -6.05 20.92 -5.19
N PRO A 76 -5.41 19.77 -5.45
CA PRO A 76 -4.01 19.70 -5.82
C PRO A 76 -3.74 20.29 -7.21
N SER A 77 -2.51 20.77 -7.42
CA SER A 77 -2.03 21.22 -8.73
C SER A 77 -1.54 20.07 -9.60
N THR A 78 -1.09 18.96 -8.97
CA THR A 78 -0.52 17.80 -9.64
C THR A 78 -1.12 16.50 -9.10
N TYR A 79 -0.87 15.41 -9.82
CA TYR A 79 -1.12 14.05 -9.34
C TYR A 79 0.15 13.20 -9.50
N PRO A 80 0.42 12.29 -8.56
CA PRO A 80 1.55 11.38 -8.64
C PRO A 80 1.27 10.31 -9.71
N LYS A 81 2.17 10.21 -10.72
CA LYS A 81 2.17 9.17 -11.73
C LYS A 81 3.26 8.15 -11.40
N PRO A 82 2.90 6.89 -11.06
CA PRO A 82 3.86 5.88 -10.63
C PRO A 82 5.04 5.73 -11.58
N GLY A 83 6.27 5.70 -11.03
CA GLY A 83 7.51 5.54 -11.78
C GLY A 83 7.89 6.72 -12.67
N VAL A 84 7.13 7.80 -12.67
CA VAL A 84 7.33 8.96 -13.54
C VAL A 84 7.57 10.24 -12.74
N GLY A 85 6.61 10.63 -11.88
CA GLY A 85 6.66 11.89 -11.13
C GLY A 85 5.30 12.56 -11.00
N ASP A 86 5.30 13.78 -10.48
CA ASP A 86 4.10 14.58 -10.36
C ASP A 86 3.76 15.27 -11.67
N VAL A 87 2.56 15.02 -12.17
CA VAL A 87 2.05 15.51 -13.46
C VAL A 87 0.96 16.55 -13.21
N ALA A 88 0.98 17.65 -13.97
CA ALA A 88 0.03 18.74 -13.84
C ALA A 88 -1.42 18.28 -14.11
N LEU A 89 -2.33 18.49 -13.16
CA LEU A 89 -3.78 18.23 -13.30
C LEU A 89 -4.49 19.32 -14.11
N ARG A 90 -3.92 20.52 -14.09
CA ARG A 90 -4.42 21.75 -14.73
C ARG A 90 -3.24 22.64 -15.12
N PRO A 91 -3.45 23.74 -15.86
CA PRO A 91 -2.40 24.73 -16.04
C PRO A 91 -1.89 25.26 -14.68
N ILE A 92 -0.58 25.35 -14.51
CA ILE A 92 0.09 25.83 -13.29
C ILE A 92 0.92 27.03 -13.69
N LYS A 93 0.79 28.14 -12.95
CA LYS A 93 1.54 29.37 -13.23
C LYS A 93 2.86 29.38 -12.46
N LYS A 94 3.86 30.05 -13.03
CA LYS A 94 5.13 30.30 -12.35
C LYS A 94 4.89 30.93 -10.97
N GLY A 95 5.56 30.37 -9.96
CA GLY A 95 5.41 30.78 -8.56
C GLY A 95 4.24 30.12 -7.81
N GLU A 96 3.40 29.37 -8.49
CA GLU A 96 2.33 28.58 -7.87
C GLU A 96 2.92 27.38 -7.11
N ALA A 97 2.31 27.02 -5.98
CA ALA A 97 2.70 25.85 -5.21
C ALA A 97 2.38 24.56 -5.97
N ILE A 98 3.32 23.65 -5.99
CA ILE A 98 3.12 22.28 -6.45
C ILE A 98 2.60 21.46 -5.26
N THR A 99 1.43 20.86 -5.45
CA THR A 99 0.72 20.13 -4.39
C THR A 99 0.12 18.85 -4.94
N ILE A 100 0.02 17.85 -4.06
CA ILE A 100 -0.65 16.56 -4.31
C ILE A 100 -1.77 16.37 -3.28
N ASN A 101 -2.62 15.37 -3.51
CA ASN A 101 -3.52 14.88 -2.47
C ASN A 101 -2.93 13.58 -1.90
N ASP A 102 -2.31 13.68 -0.72
CA ASP A 102 -1.64 12.55 -0.04
C ASP A 102 -2.60 11.44 0.38
N LYS A 103 -3.90 11.74 0.55
CA LYS A 103 -4.92 10.72 0.83
C LYS A 103 -5.10 9.77 -0.36
N ILE A 104 -5.02 10.30 -1.59
CA ILE A 104 -5.07 9.49 -2.82
C ILE A 104 -3.82 8.63 -2.93
N GLU A 105 -2.66 9.15 -2.57
CA GLU A 105 -1.41 8.39 -2.59
C GLU A 105 -1.41 7.27 -1.55
N LEU A 106 -1.81 7.58 -0.31
CA LEU A 106 -1.99 6.57 0.73
C LEU A 106 -3.00 5.49 0.32
N GLN A 107 -4.13 5.88 -0.28
CA GLN A 107 -5.12 4.94 -0.77
C GLN A 107 -4.51 3.98 -1.80
N ARG A 108 -3.75 4.48 -2.76
CA ARG A 108 -3.06 3.67 -3.76
C ARG A 108 -2.03 2.73 -3.12
N GLU A 109 -1.27 3.22 -2.15
CA GLU A 109 -0.29 2.40 -1.42
C GLU A 109 -0.95 1.21 -0.72
N LEU A 110 -2.10 1.44 -0.10
CA LEU A 110 -2.89 0.43 0.57
C LEU A 110 -3.56 -0.55 -0.42
N ASP A 111 -4.06 -0.06 -1.55
CA ASP A 111 -4.66 -0.91 -2.59
C ASP A 111 -3.60 -1.84 -3.19
N THR A 112 -2.43 -1.31 -3.56
CA THR A 112 -1.32 -2.13 -4.07
C THR A 112 -0.78 -3.12 -3.06
N PHE A 113 -0.86 -2.81 -1.77
CA PHE A 113 -0.51 -3.75 -0.69
C PHE A 113 -1.44 -4.97 -0.69
N LEU A 114 -2.77 -4.76 -0.81
CA LEU A 114 -3.74 -5.86 -0.86
C LEU A 114 -3.63 -6.68 -2.15
N GLU A 115 -3.40 -6.04 -3.30
CA GLU A 115 -3.15 -6.72 -4.57
C GLU A 115 -1.92 -7.65 -4.46
N ALA A 116 -0.83 -7.15 -3.90
CA ALA A 116 0.38 -7.93 -3.70
C ALA A 116 0.21 -9.05 -2.65
N TYR A 117 -0.61 -8.83 -1.62
CA TYR A 117 -0.98 -9.88 -0.66
C TYR A 117 -1.81 -10.99 -1.31
N GLU A 118 -2.80 -10.64 -2.14
CA GLU A 118 -3.58 -11.59 -2.92
C GLU A 118 -2.69 -12.43 -3.84
N GLU A 119 -1.78 -11.80 -4.58
CA GLU A 119 -0.83 -12.48 -5.45
C GLU A 119 0.07 -13.44 -4.65
N ALA A 120 0.57 -12.99 -3.48
CA ALA A 120 1.38 -13.82 -2.59
C ALA A 120 0.59 -15.03 -2.07
N ALA A 121 -0.67 -14.87 -1.67
CA ALA A 121 -1.53 -15.98 -1.23
C ALA A 121 -1.75 -17.00 -2.35
N ASN A 122 -1.91 -16.56 -3.60
CA ASN A 122 -2.04 -17.43 -4.77
C ASN A 122 -0.75 -18.15 -5.15
N SER A 123 0.42 -17.72 -4.68
CA SER A 123 1.69 -18.41 -4.94
C SER A 123 1.77 -19.78 -4.26
N ARG A 124 0.95 -20.01 -3.23
CA ARG A 124 0.95 -21.23 -2.38
C ARG A 124 2.31 -21.49 -1.72
N ASP A 125 3.07 -20.44 -1.49
CA ASP A 125 4.34 -20.42 -0.77
C ASP A 125 4.28 -19.40 0.35
N PHE A 126 4.31 -19.86 1.59
CA PHE A 126 4.22 -18.99 2.74
C PHE A 126 5.39 -18.01 2.84
N SER A 127 6.55 -18.31 2.27
CA SER A 127 7.67 -17.38 2.23
C SER A 127 7.33 -16.09 1.45
N SER A 128 6.42 -16.18 0.48
CA SER A 128 5.88 -15.02 -0.26
C SER A 128 4.84 -14.26 0.54
N VAL A 129 4.05 -14.93 1.39
CA VAL A 129 2.99 -14.33 2.23
C VAL A 129 3.56 -13.70 3.51
N ALA A 130 4.57 -14.32 4.10
CA ALA A 130 5.16 -13.94 5.38
C ALA A 130 5.56 -12.45 5.50
N PRO A 131 6.07 -11.77 4.45
CA PRO A 131 6.39 -10.35 4.49
C PRO A 131 5.18 -9.44 4.73
N PHE A 132 3.97 -9.87 4.39
CA PHE A 132 2.74 -9.11 4.56
C PHE A 132 2.13 -9.23 5.96
N ILE A 133 2.60 -10.16 6.79
CA ILE A 133 2.02 -10.49 8.09
C ILE A 133 2.96 -10.05 9.21
N ALA A 134 2.42 -9.41 10.26
CA ALA A 134 3.17 -9.09 11.47
C ALA A 134 3.46 -10.36 12.26
N ASP A 135 4.58 -10.39 13.02
CA ASP A 135 5.00 -11.58 13.75
C ASP A 135 4.01 -11.98 14.85
N ASP A 136 3.31 -11.00 15.44
CA ASP A 136 2.30 -11.13 16.49
C ASP A 136 0.85 -11.00 15.96
N ALA A 137 0.63 -11.13 14.67
CA ALA A 137 -0.69 -11.02 14.05
C ALA A 137 -1.68 -12.07 14.60
N THR A 138 -2.96 -11.72 14.60
CA THR A 138 -4.05 -12.64 14.95
C THR A 138 -5.01 -12.78 13.76
N PHE A 139 -5.19 -14.00 13.28
CA PHE A 139 -6.10 -14.33 12.18
C PHE A 139 -7.28 -15.14 12.71
N TRP A 140 -8.49 -14.73 12.34
CA TRP A 140 -9.73 -15.43 12.64
C TRP A 140 -10.34 -15.95 11.36
N PHE A 141 -10.19 -17.23 11.14
CA PHE A 141 -10.81 -17.91 10.01
C PHE A 141 -12.06 -18.68 10.46
N THR A 142 -12.84 -19.14 9.51
CA THR A 142 -14.06 -19.91 9.81
C THR A 142 -13.80 -21.20 10.58
N ASN A 143 -12.59 -21.74 10.51
CA ASN A 143 -12.15 -22.98 11.14
C ASN A 143 -11.27 -22.77 12.39
N GLY A 144 -10.99 -21.55 12.80
CA GLY A 144 -10.18 -21.32 14.01
C GLY A 144 -9.63 -19.91 14.19
N VAL A 145 -8.91 -19.75 15.28
CA VAL A 145 -8.15 -18.57 15.66
C VAL A 145 -6.67 -18.93 15.64
N PHE A 146 -5.86 -18.13 14.98
CA PHE A 146 -4.42 -18.38 14.78
C PHE A 146 -3.65 -17.15 15.27
N ASN A 147 -2.73 -17.37 16.24
CA ASN A 147 -1.98 -16.31 16.89
C ASN A 147 -0.50 -16.42 16.55
N GLY A 148 0.03 -15.36 16.00
CA GLY A 148 1.41 -15.29 15.56
C GLY A 148 1.67 -16.01 14.23
N LYS A 149 2.75 -15.61 13.60
CA LYS A 149 3.11 -16.07 12.26
C LYS A 149 3.22 -17.61 12.11
N PRO A 150 3.73 -18.38 13.11
CA PRO A 150 3.83 -19.84 12.97
C PRO A 150 2.48 -20.55 12.87
N GLU A 151 1.47 -20.14 13.67
CA GLU A 151 0.12 -20.73 13.59
C GLU A 151 -0.58 -20.31 12.30
N ILE A 152 -0.40 -19.05 11.87
CA ILE A 152 -0.94 -18.53 10.63
C ILE A 152 -0.33 -19.29 9.43
N GLN A 153 1.00 -19.53 9.43
CA GLN A 153 1.65 -20.35 8.40
C GLN A 153 0.99 -21.70 8.28
N LYS A 154 0.82 -22.38 9.42
CA LYS A 154 0.17 -23.70 9.42
C LYS A 154 -1.25 -23.64 8.85
N ALA A 155 -2.03 -22.60 9.16
CA ALA A 155 -3.37 -22.43 8.62
C ALA A 155 -3.38 -22.27 7.09
N PHE A 156 -2.44 -21.52 6.53
CA PHE A 156 -2.26 -21.39 5.08
C PHE A 156 -1.86 -22.73 4.44
N GLU A 157 -0.87 -23.41 5.00
CA GLU A 157 -0.38 -24.69 4.49
C GLU A 157 -1.47 -25.77 4.54
N ASP A 158 -2.24 -25.85 5.63
CA ASP A 158 -3.39 -26.74 5.77
C ASP A 158 -4.47 -26.43 4.72
N THR A 159 -4.76 -25.14 4.45
CA THR A 159 -5.71 -24.72 3.41
C THR A 159 -5.23 -25.17 2.04
N TRP A 160 -3.98 -24.91 1.68
CA TRP A 160 -3.40 -25.28 0.39
C TRP A 160 -3.28 -26.80 0.18
N GLN A 161 -3.16 -27.59 1.25
CA GLN A 161 -3.22 -29.04 1.17
C GLN A 161 -4.64 -29.54 0.89
N ASN A 162 -5.64 -28.90 1.49
CA ASN A 162 -7.04 -29.31 1.39
C ASN A 162 -7.72 -28.82 0.11
N ILE A 163 -7.34 -27.63 -0.39
CA ILE A 163 -7.90 -27.02 -1.60
C ILE A 163 -6.84 -27.07 -2.70
N GLN A 164 -7.01 -27.98 -3.65
CA GLN A 164 -6.10 -28.08 -4.80
C GLN A 164 -6.50 -27.07 -5.87
N ASP A 165 -5.51 -26.54 -6.62
CA ASP A 165 -5.70 -25.57 -7.71
C ASP A 165 -6.54 -24.36 -7.28
N GLU A 166 -6.34 -23.92 -6.03
CA GLU A 166 -7.05 -22.78 -5.47
C GLU A 166 -6.71 -21.49 -6.21
N SER A 167 -7.76 -20.73 -6.54
CA SER A 167 -7.69 -19.31 -6.91
C SER A 167 -8.36 -18.49 -5.83
N TYR A 168 -7.58 -17.73 -5.09
CA TYR A 168 -8.05 -16.79 -4.06
C TYR A 168 -8.16 -15.39 -4.64
N THR A 169 -9.29 -14.71 -4.42
CA THR A 169 -9.50 -13.34 -4.90
C THR A 169 -10.08 -12.45 -3.81
N ILE A 170 -9.62 -11.20 -3.79
CA ILE A 170 -10.11 -10.11 -2.95
C ILE A 170 -10.83 -9.11 -3.85
N SER A 171 -12.06 -8.74 -3.50
CA SER A 171 -12.87 -7.80 -4.26
C SER A 171 -13.69 -6.89 -3.35
N ASN A 172 -14.31 -5.84 -3.92
CA ASN A 172 -15.16 -4.91 -3.18
C ASN A 172 -14.45 -4.30 -1.95
N VAL A 173 -13.16 -4.02 -2.07
CA VAL A 173 -12.35 -3.44 -0.99
C VAL A 173 -12.89 -2.07 -0.61
N ARG A 174 -13.12 -1.87 0.67
CA ARG A 174 -13.50 -0.60 1.26
C ARG A 174 -12.64 -0.28 2.46
N TRP A 175 -11.79 0.72 2.36
CA TRP A 175 -11.05 1.24 3.50
C TRP A 175 -11.99 1.98 4.43
N VAL A 176 -12.17 1.44 5.64
CA VAL A 176 -13.03 2.01 6.70
C VAL A 176 -12.31 3.16 7.38
N THR A 177 -11.00 3.02 7.54
CA THR A 177 -10.09 4.07 7.97
C THR A 177 -8.76 3.92 7.24
N ALA A 178 -8.14 5.04 6.89
CA ALA A 178 -6.82 5.09 6.28
C ALA A 178 -6.02 6.24 6.88
N ASN A 179 -4.88 5.92 7.48
CA ASN A 179 -3.89 6.89 7.92
C ASN A 179 -2.49 6.27 7.81
N TYR A 180 -1.47 7.11 7.91
CA TYR A 180 -0.08 6.71 7.70
C TYR A 180 0.39 5.54 8.59
N TRP A 181 -0.15 5.41 9.81
CA TRP A 181 0.33 4.43 10.80
C TRP A 181 -0.45 3.14 10.82
N ALA A 182 -1.76 3.24 10.61
CA ALA A 182 -2.67 2.09 10.67
C ALA A 182 -3.91 2.34 9.81
N SER A 183 -4.38 1.29 9.16
CA SER A 183 -5.56 1.34 8.31
C SER A 183 -6.37 0.06 8.49
N ALA A 184 -7.66 0.14 8.17
CA ALA A 184 -8.54 -1.03 8.21
C ALA A 184 -9.45 -1.03 6.99
N CYS A 185 -9.64 -2.21 6.40
CA CYS A 185 -10.57 -2.40 5.28
C CYS A 185 -11.50 -3.59 5.52
N THR A 186 -12.62 -3.55 4.82
CA THR A 186 -13.50 -4.70 4.60
C THR A 186 -13.47 -5.06 3.12
N TYR A 187 -13.69 -6.33 2.80
CA TYR A 187 -13.69 -6.83 1.44
C TYR A 187 -14.54 -8.10 1.30
N THR A 188 -14.77 -8.53 0.08
CA THR A 188 -15.32 -9.84 -0.25
C THR A 188 -14.18 -10.72 -0.69
N PHE A 189 -14.05 -11.92 -0.12
CA PHE A 189 -13.12 -12.93 -0.62
C PHE A 189 -13.85 -14.04 -1.35
N LYS A 190 -13.16 -14.65 -2.29
CA LYS A 190 -13.58 -15.88 -2.96
C LYS A 190 -12.38 -16.83 -3.05
N SER A 191 -12.59 -18.06 -2.61
CA SER A 191 -11.67 -19.19 -2.80
C SER A 191 -12.37 -20.22 -3.70
N ASP A 192 -11.76 -20.56 -4.83
CA ASP A 192 -12.30 -21.45 -5.84
C ASP A 192 -11.25 -22.52 -6.15
N GLY A 193 -11.51 -23.77 -5.85
CA GLY A 193 -10.57 -24.86 -6.03
C GLY A 193 -11.19 -26.24 -5.91
N MET A 194 -10.35 -27.27 -5.84
CA MET A 194 -10.77 -28.67 -5.79
C MET A 194 -10.63 -29.21 -4.37
N VAL A 195 -11.71 -29.75 -3.80
CA VAL A 195 -11.74 -30.44 -2.52
C VAL A 195 -12.32 -31.84 -2.74
N ASP A 196 -11.58 -32.88 -2.38
CA ASP A 196 -11.96 -34.28 -2.58
C ASP A 196 -12.39 -34.60 -4.03
N GLY A 197 -11.67 -34.00 -5.01
CA GLY A 197 -11.93 -34.22 -6.44
C GLY A 197 -13.17 -33.47 -6.98
N LYS A 198 -13.78 -32.57 -6.20
CA LYS A 198 -14.95 -31.77 -6.60
C LYS A 198 -14.60 -30.29 -6.51
N ARG A 199 -15.01 -29.52 -7.51
CA ARG A 199 -14.88 -28.06 -7.45
C ARG A 199 -15.76 -27.50 -6.35
N GLN A 200 -15.16 -26.69 -5.50
CA GLN A 200 -15.82 -25.96 -4.41
C GLN A 200 -15.52 -24.48 -4.54
N VAL A 201 -16.52 -23.66 -4.25
CA VAL A 201 -16.39 -22.22 -4.21
C VAL A 201 -16.84 -21.75 -2.84
N TYR A 202 -15.95 -21.05 -2.16
CA TYR A 202 -16.21 -20.44 -0.87
C TYR A 202 -16.18 -18.91 -1.05
N GLU A 203 -17.22 -18.25 -0.60
CA GLU A 203 -17.30 -16.77 -0.59
C GLU A 203 -17.61 -16.28 0.81
N GLY A 204 -17.11 -15.09 1.11
CA GLY A 204 -17.33 -14.50 2.40
C GLY A 204 -16.86 -13.05 2.50
N HIS A 205 -16.95 -12.52 3.72
CA HIS A 205 -16.47 -11.19 4.05
C HIS A 205 -15.17 -11.27 4.83
N GLY A 206 -14.24 -10.41 4.46
CA GLY A 206 -12.97 -10.23 5.14
C GLY A 206 -12.85 -8.85 5.77
N THR A 207 -12.08 -8.78 6.84
CA THR A 207 -11.64 -7.53 7.46
C THR A 207 -10.15 -7.64 7.71
N ASN A 208 -9.37 -6.67 7.22
CA ASN A 208 -7.96 -6.54 7.55
C ASN A 208 -7.70 -5.28 8.35
N VAL A 209 -6.88 -5.41 9.39
CA VAL A 209 -6.23 -4.28 10.05
C VAL A 209 -4.75 -4.35 9.72
N VAL A 210 -4.23 -3.28 9.14
CA VAL A 210 -2.84 -3.17 8.75
C VAL A 210 -2.14 -2.07 9.54
N LYS A 211 -0.86 -2.26 9.83
CA LYS A 211 0.01 -1.25 10.46
C LYS A 211 1.30 -1.11 9.66
N ARG A 212 1.87 0.10 9.69
CA ARG A 212 3.21 0.32 9.18
C ARG A 212 4.22 -0.07 10.25
N ILE A 213 4.97 -1.14 9.99
CA ILE A 213 5.99 -1.70 10.90
C ILE A 213 7.31 -1.70 10.12
N ALA A 214 8.33 -1.06 10.66
CA ALA A 214 9.64 -0.92 10.03
C ALA A 214 9.52 -0.46 8.55
N GLY A 215 8.74 0.61 8.31
CA GLY A 215 8.51 1.20 6.99
C GLY A 215 7.59 0.43 6.06
N ARG A 216 7.10 -0.74 6.43
CA ARG A 216 6.28 -1.61 5.57
C ARG A 216 4.90 -1.85 6.15
N TRP A 217 3.87 -1.89 5.30
CA TRP A 217 2.56 -2.35 5.71
C TRP A 217 2.58 -3.83 6.06
N ARG A 218 1.92 -4.18 7.18
CA ARG A 218 1.74 -5.57 7.63
C ARG A 218 0.34 -5.74 8.19
N ILE A 219 -0.27 -6.88 7.89
CA ILE A 219 -1.54 -7.28 8.50
C ILE A 219 -1.25 -7.66 9.95
N VAL A 220 -1.92 -7.01 10.88
CA VAL A 220 -1.87 -7.33 12.31
C VAL A 220 -3.11 -8.10 12.75
N HIS A 221 -4.19 -8.00 11.98
CA HIS A 221 -5.40 -8.78 12.19
C HIS A 221 -6.11 -9.03 10.86
N GLU A 222 -6.55 -10.26 10.64
CA GLU A 222 -7.46 -10.65 9.58
C GLU A 222 -8.63 -11.44 10.15
N HIS A 223 -9.83 -11.13 9.72
CA HIS A 223 -11.02 -11.91 10.02
C HIS A 223 -11.74 -12.29 8.74
N LEU A 224 -11.95 -13.58 8.53
CA LEU A 224 -12.74 -14.13 7.43
C LEU A 224 -13.99 -14.81 7.97
N SER A 225 -15.16 -14.44 7.42
CA SER A 225 -16.44 -15.07 7.72
C SER A 225 -17.10 -15.55 6.45
N SER A 226 -17.54 -16.81 6.40
CA SER A 226 -18.27 -17.34 5.25
C SER A 226 -19.67 -16.71 5.16
N ILE A 227 -20.10 -16.40 3.94
CA ILE A 227 -21.51 -16.19 3.66
C ILE A 227 -22.11 -17.58 3.58
N GLY A 228 -22.92 -17.97 4.58
CA GLY A 228 -23.56 -19.28 4.60
C GLY A 228 -24.32 -19.51 3.29
N ASN A 229 -24.24 -20.72 2.77
CA ASN A 229 -25.09 -21.13 1.62
C ASN A 229 -26.54 -20.89 2.02
N GLN A 230 -27.20 -19.92 1.37
CA GLN A 230 -28.66 -19.73 1.45
C GLN A 230 -29.36 -20.79 0.64
#